data_2266c93e9ca0c6b587f62ce7c1779b69
#
_entry.id   2266c93e9ca0c6b587f62ce7c1779b69
#
_cell.length_a   1.000
_cell.length_b   1.000
_cell.length_c   1.000
_cell.angle_alpha   90.00
_cell.angle_beta   90.00
_cell.angle_gamma   90.00
#
_symmetry.space_group_name_H-M   'P 1'
#
loop_
_entity.id
_entity.type
_entity.pdbx_description
1 polymer ?
#
loop_
_entity_poly.entity_id
_entity_poly.type
_entity_poly.pdbx_seq_one_letter_code
_entity_poly.pdbx_strand_id
1 'polypeptide(L)'
;MAAAAPEQYPQPEITGFTLALQNFEGPFDLLLTLIQSKKLDVTEVALAEVTDEFIAYTRALGETEALDEVTEFLVVAATLLDLKTARLLPGNDGENIEDLELLEARDLLFARLLQYRAYQRVADQFAEWQKH
;
A
#
# COMPACT_ATOMS: atom_id res chain seq x y z
N MET A 1 5.38 5.87 35.77
CA MET A 1 4.74 6.09 35.58
C MET A 1 4.24 6.41 34.38
N ALA A 2 3.98 7.18 34.14
CA ALA A 2 3.34 7.62 33.02
C ALA A 2 3.93 7.14 31.77
N ALA A 3 5.06 6.68 31.85
CA ALA A 3 5.71 6.28 30.67
C ALA A 3 4.94 5.25 29.89
N ALA A 4 4.04 4.61 30.53
CA ALA A 4 3.33 3.57 29.84
C ALA A 4 2.27 4.10 28.95
N ALA A 5 1.96 5.35 29.05
CA ALA A 5 0.83 5.85 28.34
C ALA A 5 0.83 5.61 26.84
N PRO A 6 1.93 5.81 26.15
CA PRO A 6 1.88 5.65 24.70
C PRO A 6 1.47 4.26 24.28
N GLU A 7 1.72 3.30 25.12
CA GLU A 7 1.39 1.97 24.74
C GLU A 7 -0.06 1.69 24.89
N GLN A 8 -0.76 2.58 25.53
CA GLN A 8 -2.16 2.37 25.76
C GLN A 8 -3.00 2.86 24.60
N TYR A 9 -2.42 3.58 23.68
CA TYR A 9 -3.21 4.08 22.58
C TYR A 9 -3.66 2.93 21.72
N PRO A 10 -4.92 2.94 21.34
CA PRO A 10 -5.41 1.86 20.52
C PRO A 10 -4.65 1.88 19.23
N GLN A 11 -4.12 0.76 18.90
CA GLN A 11 -3.50 0.62 17.61
C GLN A 11 -4.57 0.34 16.60
N PRO A 12 -4.34 0.71 15.37
CA PRO A 12 -5.28 0.31 14.36
C PRO A 12 -5.46 -1.15 14.47
N GLU A 13 -6.69 -1.54 14.38
CA GLU A 13 -6.96 -2.87 14.56
C GLU A 13 -6.44 -3.71 13.54
N ILE A 14 -5.73 -3.26 12.66
CA ILE A 14 -5.21 -4.01 11.61
C ILE A 14 -4.13 -4.85 12.12
N THR A 15 -4.36 -6.10 12.11
CA THR A 15 -3.43 -7.02 12.58
C THR A 15 -2.13 -6.87 11.97
N GLY A 16 -2.09 -6.66 10.72
CA GLY A 16 -0.86 -6.53 10.06
C GLY A 16 -0.11 -5.32 10.50
N PHE A 17 -0.73 -4.48 11.32
CA PHE A 17 -0.09 -3.29 11.68
C PHE A 17 0.96 -3.42 12.69
N THR A 18 1.08 -4.49 13.32
CA THR A 18 2.28 -4.69 14.06
C THR A 18 3.41 -4.68 13.09
N LEU A 19 3.14 -5.10 11.85
CA LEU A 19 4.16 -5.02 10.83
C LEU A 19 4.40 -3.59 10.44
N ALA A 20 3.48 -2.73 10.69
CA ALA A 20 3.62 -1.36 10.33
C ALA A 20 4.70 -0.66 11.10
N LEU A 21 5.09 -1.21 12.21
CA LEU A 21 6.18 -0.65 12.94
C LEU A 21 7.50 -1.01 12.32
N GLN A 22 7.50 -1.90 11.34
CA GLN A 22 8.70 -2.27 10.64
C GLN A 22 8.87 -1.39 9.43
N ASN A 23 10.07 -1.32 8.94
CA ASN A 23 10.34 -0.48 7.79
C ASN A 23 10.00 -1.22 6.52
N PHE A 24 9.24 -0.57 5.66
CA PHE A 24 9.00 -1.06 4.33
C PHE A 24 9.87 -0.26 3.38
N GLU A 25 10.29 -0.89 2.31
CA GLU A 25 11.17 -0.22 1.36
C GLU A 25 10.45 0.85 0.56
N GLY A 26 9.14 0.82 0.56
CA GLY A 26 8.37 1.81 -0.15
C GLY A 26 6.93 1.39 -0.21
N PRO A 27 6.09 2.15 -0.90
CA PRO A 27 4.67 1.85 -0.90
C PRO A 27 4.34 0.53 -1.58
N PHE A 28 5.13 0.09 -2.54
CA PHE A 28 4.82 -1.17 -3.21
C PHE A 28 5.14 -2.37 -2.32
N ASP A 29 6.17 -2.24 -1.50
CA ASP A 29 6.46 -3.26 -0.50
C ASP A 29 5.29 -3.39 0.47
N LEU A 30 4.77 -2.28 0.93
CA LEU A 30 3.64 -2.28 1.84
C LEU A 30 2.41 -2.88 1.16
N LEU A 31 2.12 -2.48 -0.08
CA LEU A 31 0.97 -3.01 -0.79
C LEU A 31 1.04 -4.52 -0.93
N LEU A 32 2.18 -5.04 -1.34
CA LEU A 32 2.31 -6.47 -1.50
C LEU A 32 2.15 -7.19 -0.18
N THR A 33 2.72 -6.64 0.88
CA THR A 33 2.59 -7.25 2.19
C THR A 33 1.13 -7.32 2.62
N LEU A 34 0.38 -6.25 2.41
CA LEU A 34 -1.03 -6.24 2.78
C LEU A 34 -1.83 -7.23 1.94
N ILE A 35 -1.57 -7.27 0.64
CA ILE A 35 -2.28 -8.17 -0.24
C ILE A 35 -1.97 -9.62 0.14
N GLN A 36 -0.72 -9.92 0.42
CA GLN A 36 -0.33 -11.27 0.76
C GLN A 36 -0.87 -11.69 2.12
N SER A 37 -0.94 -10.75 3.06
CA SER A 37 -1.45 -11.08 4.37
C SER A 37 -2.93 -11.45 4.33
N LYS A 38 -3.65 -10.96 3.33
CA LYS A 38 -5.05 -11.32 3.16
C LYS A 38 -5.22 -12.46 2.17
N LYS A 39 -4.11 -12.99 1.67
CA LYS A 39 -4.12 -14.13 0.73
C LYS A 39 -4.87 -13.79 -0.54
N LEU A 40 -4.67 -12.58 -1.03
CA LEU A 40 -5.32 -12.13 -2.25
C LEU A 40 -4.31 -12.10 -3.39
N ASP A 41 -4.83 -12.14 -4.61
CA ASP A 41 -3.98 -11.96 -5.78
C ASP A 41 -3.93 -10.47 -6.10
N VAL A 42 -2.96 -10.08 -6.91
CA VAL A 42 -2.82 -8.69 -7.29
C VAL A 42 -3.89 -8.34 -8.32
N THR A 43 -4.99 -7.81 -7.85
CA THR A 43 -6.12 -7.45 -8.68
C THR A 43 -6.69 -6.12 -8.21
N GLU A 44 -7.59 -5.58 -9.01
CA GLU A 44 -8.24 -4.33 -8.63
C GLU A 44 -9.04 -4.50 -7.34
N VAL A 45 -9.67 -5.66 -7.17
CA VAL A 45 -10.42 -5.93 -5.96
C VAL A 45 -9.49 -5.96 -4.76
N ALA A 46 -8.32 -6.59 -4.91
CA ALA A 46 -7.36 -6.64 -3.82
C ALA A 46 -6.88 -5.26 -3.43
N LEU A 47 -6.64 -4.40 -4.41
CA LEU A 47 -6.22 -3.04 -4.11
C LEU A 47 -7.30 -2.31 -3.32
N ALA A 48 -8.56 -2.50 -3.70
CA ALA A 48 -9.64 -1.87 -2.97
C ALA A 48 -9.73 -2.38 -1.54
N GLU A 49 -9.44 -3.67 -1.35
CA GLU A 49 -9.52 -4.28 -0.04
C GLU A 49 -8.46 -3.75 0.92
N VAL A 50 -7.29 -3.39 0.42
CA VAL A 50 -6.21 -2.96 1.30
C VAL A 50 -6.08 -1.45 1.37
N THR A 51 -6.94 -0.71 0.68
CA THR A 51 -6.81 0.75 0.61
C THR A 51 -6.84 1.39 1.99
N ASP A 52 -7.81 1.03 2.80
CA ASP A 52 -7.94 1.68 4.10
C ASP A 52 -6.75 1.39 5.00
N GLU A 53 -6.24 0.18 4.95
CA GLU A 53 -5.07 -0.17 5.73
C GLU A 53 -3.84 0.57 5.25
N PHE A 54 -3.72 0.71 3.94
CA PHE A 54 -2.60 1.43 3.37
C PHE A 54 -2.64 2.89 3.81
N ILE A 55 -3.82 3.50 3.77
CA ILE A 55 -3.96 4.89 4.17
C ILE A 55 -3.65 5.06 5.65
N ALA A 56 -4.09 4.13 6.48
CA ALA A 56 -3.81 4.21 7.90
C ALA A 56 -2.31 4.15 8.18
N TYR A 57 -1.60 3.27 7.46
CA TYR A 57 -0.16 3.19 7.61
C TYR A 57 0.49 4.50 7.15
N THR A 58 0.03 5.04 6.05
CA THR A 58 0.61 6.28 5.52
C THR A 58 0.43 7.41 6.52
N ARG A 59 -0.71 7.49 7.16
CA ARG A 59 -0.93 8.52 8.17
C ARG A 59 0.02 8.35 9.34
N ALA A 60 0.18 7.14 9.82
CA ALA A 60 1.08 6.89 10.94
C ALA A 60 2.51 7.24 10.55
N LEU A 61 2.88 6.90 9.33
CA LEU A 61 4.23 7.21 8.86
C LEU A 61 4.44 8.71 8.78
N GLY A 62 3.42 9.45 8.37
CA GLY A 62 3.53 10.89 8.26
C GLY A 62 3.74 11.59 9.57
N GLU A 63 3.42 10.94 10.68
CA GLU A 63 3.62 11.54 11.99
C GLU A 63 5.04 11.38 12.49
N THR A 64 5.81 10.47 11.92
CA THR A 64 7.12 10.18 12.43
C THR A 64 8.24 10.38 11.43
N GLU A 65 7.92 10.47 10.15
CA GLU A 65 8.94 10.57 9.12
C GLU A 65 8.91 11.90 8.42
N ALA A 66 10.02 12.24 7.79
CA ALA A 66 10.08 13.46 7.02
C ALA A 66 9.18 13.39 5.81
N LEU A 67 8.73 14.54 5.33
CA LEU A 67 7.82 14.60 4.22
C LEU A 67 8.37 13.90 2.98
N ASP A 68 9.68 14.05 2.74
CA ASP A 68 10.28 13.42 1.58
C ASP A 68 10.08 11.94 1.57
N GLU A 69 10.14 11.32 2.73
CA GLU A 69 10.06 9.88 2.81
C GLU A 69 8.62 9.40 2.72
N VAL A 70 7.67 10.30 2.94
CA VAL A 70 6.27 9.93 2.93
C VAL A 70 5.63 10.23 1.59
N THR A 71 6.25 11.07 0.78
CA THR A 71 5.62 11.56 -0.43
C THR A 71 5.17 10.44 -1.37
N GLU A 72 6.01 9.45 -1.59
CA GLU A 72 5.65 8.38 -2.48
C GLU A 72 4.47 7.57 -1.93
N PHE A 73 4.44 7.39 -0.62
CA PHE A 73 3.30 6.73 0.01
C PHE A 73 2.02 7.53 -0.19
N LEU A 74 2.13 8.86 -0.11
CA LEU A 74 0.95 9.71 -0.28
C LEU A 74 0.42 9.64 -1.71
N VAL A 75 1.31 9.60 -2.69
CA VAL A 75 0.88 9.51 -4.08
C VAL A 75 0.14 8.21 -4.32
N VAL A 76 0.67 7.11 -3.81
CA VAL A 76 0.01 5.82 -3.98
C VAL A 76 -1.31 5.79 -3.22
N ALA A 77 -1.33 6.35 -2.01
CA ALA A 77 -2.56 6.39 -1.23
C ALA A 77 -3.65 7.16 -1.97
N ALA A 78 -3.29 8.28 -2.57
CA ALA A 78 -4.27 9.07 -3.31
C ALA A 78 -4.81 8.30 -4.51
N THR A 79 -3.94 7.59 -5.21
CA THR A 79 -4.37 6.78 -6.34
C THR A 79 -5.31 5.68 -5.89
N LEU A 80 -4.97 5.00 -4.79
CA LEU A 80 -5.83 3.93 -4.28
C LEU A 80 -7.19 4.48 -3.87
N LEU A 81 -7.21 5.63 -3.24
CA LEU A 81 -8.47 6.22 -2.82
C LEU A 81 -9.32 6.59 -4.02
N ASP A 82 -8.71 7.18 -5.05
CA ASP A 82 -9.43 7.52 -6.26
C ASP A 82 -10.01 6.29 -6.93
N LEU A 83 -9.24 5.21 -6.98
CA LEU A 83 -9.73 3.98 -7.59
C LEU A 83 -10.87 3.39 -6.79
N LYS A 84 -10.78 3.41 -5.48
CA LYS A 84 -11.83 2.87 -4.66
C LYS A 84 -13.11 3.70 -4.80
N THR A 85 -12.97 5.02 -4.83
CA THR A 85 -14.12 5.89 -4.97
C THR A 85 -14.78 5.70 -6.34
N ALA A 86 -13.99 5.58 -7.38
CA ALA A 86 -14.52 5.38 -8.71
C ALA A 86 -15.32 4.09 -8.81
N ARG A 87 -14.82 3.04 -8.17
CA ARG A 87 -15.54 1.77 -8.19
C ARG A 87 -16.89 1.87 -7.53
N LEU A 88 -17.02 2.74 -6.54
CA LEU A 88 -18.25 2.85 -5.79
C LEU A 88 -19.26 3.79 -6.45
N LEU A 89 -18.86 4.53 -7.47
CA LEU A 89 -19.77 5.47 -8.12
C LEU A 89 -20.46 4.82 -9.30
N PRO A 90 -21.77 4.82 -9.34
CA PRO A 90 -22.48 4.20 -10.45
C PRO A 90 -22.30 5.02 -11.71
N GLY A 91 -22.32 4.36 -12.84
CA GLY A 91 -22.27 5.05 -14.10
C GLY A 91 -20.93 5.54 -14.53
N ASN A 92 -19.89 5.22 -13.78
CA ASN A 92 -18.57 5.66 -14.14
C ASN A 92 -17.99 4.64 -15.10
N ASP A 93 -18.03 4.97 -16.38
CA ASP A 93 -17.67 3.99 -17.40
C ASP A 93 -16.46 4.40 -18.22
N GLY A 94 -15.74 5.39 -17.79
CA GLY A 94 -14.51 5.75 -18.47
C GLY A 94 -14.68 6.59 -19.70
N GLU A 95 -15.82 7.24 -19.84
CA GLU A 95 -16.05 8.02 -21.03
C GLU A 95 -15.46 9.42 -20.96
N ASN A 96 -15.13 9.93 -19.79
CA ASN A 96 -14.58 11.27 -19.76
C ASN A 96 -13.07 11.20 -19.50
N ILE A 97 -12.43 12.34 -19.67
CA ILE A 97 -10.97 12.40 -19.60
C ILE A 97 -10.44 12.04 -18.23
N GLU A 98 -11.15 12.43 -17.20
CA GLU A 98 -10.71 12.11 -15.84
C GLU A 98 -10.71 10.61 -15.61
N ASP A 99 -11.70 9.92 -16.17
CA ASP A 99 -11.76 8.48 -16.03
C ASP A 99 -10.61 7.83 -16.78
N LEU A 100 -10.24 8.35 -17.94
CA LEU A 100 -9.13 7.82 -18.68
C LEU A 100 -7.82 8.00 -17.92
N GLU A 101 -7.65 9.17 -17.30
CA GLU A 101 -6.46 9.42 -16.50
C GLU A 101 -6.39 8.47 -15.32
N LEU A 102 -7.53 8.20 -14.71
CA LEU A 102 -7.58 7.29 -13.59
C LEU A 102 -7.23 5.87 -14.02
N LEU A 103 -7.72 5.45 -15.19
CA LEU A 103 -7.39 4.12 -15.70
C LEU A 103 -5.91 4.02 -15.99
N GLU A 104 -5.30 5.07 -16.51
CA GLU A 104 -3.87 5.05 -16.75
C GLU A 104 -3.09 4.98 -15.45
N ALA A 105 -3.54 5.69 -14.44
CA ALA A 105 -2.91 5.65 -13.13
C ALA A 105 -3.01 4.26 -12.52
N ARG A 106 -4.16 3.62 -12.72
CA ARG A 106 -4.36 2.26 -12.23
C ARG A 106 -3.40 1.30 -12.92
N ASP A 107 -3.29 1.41 -14.24
CA ASP A 107 -2.43 0.52 -15.00
C ASP A 107 -0.97 0.71 -14.62
N LEU A 108 -0.56 1.95 -14.41
CA LEU A 108 0.80 2.23 -13.98
C LEU A 108 1.04 1.65 -12.59
N LEU A 109 0.08 1.78 -11.71
CA LEU A 109 0.21 1.24 -10.37
C LEU A 109 0.39 -0.27 -10.40
N PHE A 110 -0.42 -0.96 -11.21
CA PHE A 110 -0.28 -2.39 -11.36
C PHE A 110 1.08 -2.76 -11.95
N ALA A 111 1.51 -2.03 -12.97
CA ALA A 111 2.79 -2.34 -13.60
C ALA A 111 3.92 -2.21 -12.60
N ARG A 112 3.91 -1.16 -11.82
CA ARG A 112 4.97 -0.96 -10.83
C ARG A 112 4.90 -1.98 -9.70
N LEU A 113 3.70 -2.34 -9.32
CA LEU A 113 3.52 -3.33 -8.27
C LEU A 113 4.05 -4.69 -8.71
N LEU A 114 3.71 -5.11 -9.94
CA LEU A 114 4.17 -6.37 -10.45
C LEU A 114 5.68 -6.36 -10.67
N GLN A 115 6.22 -5.22 -11.09
CA GLN A 115 7.65 -5.08 -11.27
C GLN A 115 8.37 -5.21 -9.92
N TYR A 116 7.82 -4.60 -8.88
CA TYR A 116 8.41 -4.72 -7.56
C TYR A 116 8.35 -6.15 -7.05
N ARG A 117 7.25 -6.84 -7.33
CA ARG A 117 7.10 -8.23 -6.91
C ARG A 117 8.17 -9.11 -7.58
N ALA A 118 8.40 -8.86 -8.87
CA ALA A 118 9.43 -9.62 -9.58
C ALA A 118 10.81 -9.33 -9.00
N TYR A 119 11.09 -8.06 -8.72
CA TYR A 119 12.35 -7.70 -8.12
C TYR A 119 12.53 -8.39 -6.76
N GLN A 120 11.48 -8.42 -5.97
CA GLN A 120 11.55 -9.02 -4.65
C GLN A 120 11.84 -10.51 -4.73
N ARG A 121 11.23 -11.18 -5.72
CA ARG A 121 11.49 -12.60 -5.89
C ARG A 121 12.94 -12.87 -6.24
N VAL A 122 13.51 -12.03 -7.10
CA VAL A 122 14.91 -12.20 -7.46
C VAL A 122 15.80 -11.95 -6.25
N ALA A 123 15.50 -10.91 -5.49
CA ALA A 123 16.29 -10.60 -4.31
C ALA A 123 16.25 -11.73 -3.28
N ASP A 124 15.07 -12.32 -3.11
CA ASP A 124 14.94 -13.45 -2.18
C ASP A 124 15.74 -14.63 -2.66
N GLN A 125 15.78 -14.86 -3.96
CA GLN A 125 16.55 -15.97 -4.49
C GLN A 125 18.05 -15.76 -4.29
N PHE A 126 18.54 -14.54 -4.48
CA PHE A 126 19.93 -14.25 -4.21
C PHE A 126 20.25 -14.48 -2.74
N ALA A 127 19.37 -14.05 -1.86
CA ALA A 127 19.58 -14.26 -0.44
C ALA A 127 19.67 -15.75 -0.11
N GLU A 128 18.85 -16.56 -0.78
CA GLU A 128 18.87 -17.98 -0.55
C GLU A 128 20.17 -18.58 -1.05
N TRP A 129 20.64 -18.13 -2.21
CA TRP A 129 21.91 -18.63 -2.73
C TRP A 129 23.07 -18.29 -1.82
N GLN A 130 23.05 -17.12 -1.21
CA GLN A 130 24.13 -16.72 -0.34
C GLN A 130 24.20 -17.51 0.95
N LYS A 131 23.13 -18.17 1.31
CA LYS A 131 23.13 -18.98 2.50
C LYS A 131 23.92 -20.25 2.31
N HIS A 132 24.18 -20.64 1.09
CA HIS A 132 24.94 -21.84 0.81
C HIS A 132 26.31 -21.48 0.26
#